data_efd08a76b867b4f2f8b990cc1d22ff2d
#
_entry.id   efd08a76b867b4f2f8b990cc1d22ff2d
#
_cell.length_a   1.000
_cell.length_b   1.000
_cell.length_c   1.000
_cell.angle_alpha   90.00
_cell.angle_beta   90.00
_cell.angle_gamma   90.00
#
_symmetry.space_group_name_H-M   'P 1'
#
loop_
_entity.id
_entity.type
_entity.pdbx_description
1 polymer ?
#
loop_
_entity_poly.entity_id
_entity_poly.type
_entity_poly.pdbx_seq_one_letter_code
_entity_poly.pdbx_strand_id
1 'polypeptide(L)'
;AALIQFSPEGMCADEYFGWKGKSYFDKYFRFVVGISSNFLHLKSLVDRSYANAHEKRAPSLPMGCELAAGVMGTEVLKLLLNRGPRLVAPESIHYDAATYRLKKAWIPWGAKNPFFKLKLRVMKILMNRLNKKNKVI
;
A
#
# COMPACT_ATOMS: atom_id res chain seq x y z
N ALA A 1 -3.02 7.15 5.50
CA ALA A 1 -4.02 6.15 5.09
C ALA A 1 -3.93 5.89 3.59
N ALA A 2 -4.21 4.67 3.16
CA ALA A 2 -4.35 4.31 1.75
C ALA A 2 -5.62 3.47 1.58
N LEU A 3 -6.37 3.74 0.52
CA LEU A 3 -7.57 2.98 0.17
C LEU A 3 -7.44 2.51 -1.28
N ILE A 4 -7.73 1.23 -1.47
CA ILE A 4 -7.85 0.58 -2.78
C ILE A 4 -9.14 -0.24 -2.74
N GLN A 5 -10.06 0.06 -3.65
CA GLN A 5 -11.31 -0.68 -3.78
C GLN A 5 -11.19 -1.63 -4.97
N PHE A 6 -11.64 -2.86 -4.80
CA PHE A 6 -11.74 -3.85 -5.88
C PHE A 6 -13.20 -4.09 -6.25
N SER A 7 -13.49 -4.23 -7.53
CA SER A 7 -14.81 -4.53 -8.04
C SER A 7 -14.81 -5.92 -8.70
N PRO A 8 -15.92 -6.68 -8.62
CA PRO A 8 -16.04 -7.95 -9.34
C PRO A 8 -15.84 -7.84 -10.85
N GLU A 9 -16.22 -6.69 -11.43
CA GLU A 9 -16.13 -6.42 -12.87
C GLU A 9 -14.79 -5.82 -13.30
N GLY A 10 -13.92 -5.48 -12.33
CA GLY A 10 -12.64 -4.81 -12.55
C GLY A 10 -11.45 -5.69 -12.24
N MET A 11 -10.32 -5.02 -12.00
CA MET A 11 -9.09 -5.69 -11.59
C MET A 11 -9.25 -6.29 -10.19
N CYS A 12 -8.94 -7.56 -10.02
CA CYS A 12 -8.94 -8.20 -8.71
C CYS A 12 -7.64 -7.93 -7.92
N ALA A 13 -7.68 -8.20 -6.60
CA ALA A 13 -6.53 -8.00 -5.73
C ALA A 13 -5.31 -8.85 -6.15
N ASP A 14 -5.54 -10.09 -6.59
CA ASP A 14 -4.47 -10.97 -7.09
C ASP A 14 -3.75 -10.40 -8.31
N GLU A 15 -4.47 -9.76 -9.21
CA GLU A 15 -3.88 -9.11 -10.38
C GLU A 15 -3.16 -7.83 -9.99
N TYR A 16 -3.77 -7.02 -9.12
CA TYR A 16 -3.20 -5.75 -8.68
C TYR A 16 -1.87 -5.93 -7.97
N PHE A 17 -1.79 -6.86 -7.02
CA PHE A 17 -0.58 -7.14 -6.26
C PHE A 17 0.31 -8.23 -6.88
N GLY A 18 -0.25 -9.10 -7.71
CA GLY A 18 0.44 -10.24 -8.32
C GLY A 18 0.83 -11.32 -7.32
N TRP A 19 -0.07 -11.68 -6.41
CA TRP A 19 0.20 -12.60 -5.28
C TRP A 19 0.24 -14.07 -5.66
N LYS A 20 -0.43 -14.46 -6.74
CA LYS A 20 -0.59 -15.87 -7.15
C LYS A 20 0.77 -16.55 -7.28
N GLY A 21 0.96 -17.68 -6.62
CA GLY A 21 2.18 -18.48 -6.66
C GLY A 21 3.42 -17.83 -6.01
N LYS A 22 3.24 -16.80 -5.15
CA LYS A 22 4.36 -16.10 -4.50
C LYS A 22 4.54 -16.54 -3.04
N SER A 23 5.80 -16.51 -2.58
CA SER A 23 6.14 -16.72 -1.17
C SER A 23 5.55 -15.63 -0.28
N TYR A 24 5.48 -15.86 1.03
CA TYR A 24 5.00 -14.87 2.00
C TYR A 24 5.76 -13.54 1.89
N PHE A 25 7.10 -13.58 1.81
CA PHE A 25 7.93 -12.37 1.68
C PHE A 25 7.64 -11.61 0.39
N ASP A 26 7.49 -12.32 -0.73
CA ASP A 26 7.14 -11.68 -1.99
C ASP A 26 5.75 -11.03 -1.94
N LYS A 27 4.78 -11.68 -1.29
CA LYS A 27 3.44 -11.11 -1.08
C LYS A 27 3.50 -9.85 -0.23
N TYR A 28 4.28 -9.87 0.87
CA TYR A 28 4.48 -8.73 1.74
C TYR A 28 5.06 -7.52 0.99
N PHE A 29 6.16 -7.71 0.24
CA PHE A 29 6.76 -6.61 -0.53
C PHE A 29 5.83 -6.07 -1.61
N ARG A 30 5.10 -6.93 -2.30
CA ARG A 30 4.11 -6.53 -3.31
C ARG A 30 2.97 -5.73 -2.70
N PHE A 31 2.49 -6.16 -1.53
CA PHE A 31 1.49 -5.43 -0.77
C PHE A 31 2.00 -4.03 -0.41
N VAL A 32 3.17 -3.92 0.23
CA VAL A 32 3.76 -2.63 0.62
C VAL A 32 3.95 -1.70 -0.58
N VAL A 33 4.46 -2.20 -1.70
CA VAL A 33 4.63 -1.40 -2.92
C VAL A 33 3.29 -0.98 -3.51
N GLY A 34 2.29 -1.84 -3.50
CA GLY A 34 0.95 -1.54 -4.02
C GLY A 34 0.22 -0.48 -3.20
N ILE A 35 0.26 -0.59 -1.87
CA ILE A 35 -0.39 0.40 -0.98
C ILE A 35 0.42 1.69 -0.81
N SER A 36 1.71 1.69 -1.16
CA SER A 36 2.59 2.86 -1.04
C SER A 36 3.01 3.40 -2.41
N SER A 37 2.15 3.27 -3.40
CA SER A 37 2.45 3.58 -4.80
C SER A 37 3.02 4.99 -5.02
N ASN A 38 2.63 5.96 -4.21
CA ASN A 38 3.10 7.35 -4.28
C ASN A 38 4.24 7.67 -3.31
N PHE A 39 4.71 6.70 -2.51
CA PHE A 39 5.71 6.89 -1.45
C PHE A 39 5.39 8.06 -0.48
N LEU A 40 4.13 8.43 -0.36
CA LEU A 40 3.69 9.56 0.44
C LEU A 40 4.08 9.35 1.92
N HIS A 41 3.95 8.11 2.39
CA HIS A 41 4.21 7.73 3.78
C HIS A 41 5.70 7.61 4.15
N LEU A 42 6.62 7.75 3.18
CA LEU A 42 8.06 7.68 3.46
C LEU A 42 8.57 8.83 4.35
N LYS A 43 7.85 9.95 4.37
CA LYS A 43 8.16 11.14 5.19
C LYS A 43 7.26 11.25 6.43
N SER A 44 6.42 10.25 6.69
CA SER A 44 5.51 10.27 7.83
C SER A 44 6.24 10.08 9.16
N LEU A 45 5.54 10.34 10.26
CA LEU A 45 6.03 10.24 11.65
C LEU A 45 6.37 8.81 12.11
N VAL A 46 6.30 7.85 11.22
CA VAL A 46 6.51 6.44 11.52
C VAL A 46 7.98 6.12 11.68
N ASP A 47 8.35 5.50 12.78
CA ASP A 47 9.68 4.92 12.97
C ASP A 47 9.84 3.68 12.08
N ARG A 48 10.72 3.79 11.09
CA ARG A 48 10.98 2.72 10.12
C ARG A 48 11.81 1.57 10.70
N SER A 49 12.54 1.81 11.78
CA SER A 49 13.33 0.77 12.44
C SER A 49 12.44 -0.31 13.05
N TYR A 50 11.18 0.04 13.35
CA TYR A 50 10.18 -0.89 13.87
C TYR A 50 9.64 -1.88 12.83
N ALA A 51 9.83 -1.61 11.53
CA ALA A 51 9.39 -2.50 10.47
C ALA A 51 10.29 -3.74 10.37
N ASN A 52 9.74 -4.91 10.70
CA ASN A 52 10.45 -6.19 10.57
C ASN A 52 9.56 -7.21 9.85
N ALA A 53 9.90 -7.52 8.60
CA ALA A 53 9.13 -8.46 7.79
C ALA A 53 9.22 -9.91 8.31
N HIS A 54 10.32 -10.30 8.97
CA HIS A 54 10.48 -11.64 9.55
C HIS A 54 9.58 -11.83 10.77
N GLU A 55 9.46 -10.80 11.61
CA GLU A 55 8.60 -10.80 12.79
C GLU A 55 7.16 -10.38 12.46
N LYS A 56 6.84 -10.17 11.18
CA LYS A 56 5.53 -9.68 10.71
C LYS A 56 5.10 -8.36 11.35
N ARG A 57 6.06 -7.53 11.78
CA ARG A 57 5.81 -6.22 12.35
C ARG A 57 5.78 -5.15 11.27
N ALA A 58 4.74 -4.35 11.29
CA ALA A 58 4.63 -3.14 10.48
C ALA A 58 4.34 -1.96 11.41
N PRO A 59 4.98 -0.78 11.19
CA PRO A 59 4.67 0.39 11.98
C PRO A 59 3.23 0.82 11.72
N SER A 60 2.49 1.08 12.79
CA SER A 60 1.12 1.55 12.75
C SER A 60 0.95 2.71 13.73
N LEU A 61 0.18 3.70 13.35
CA LEU A 61 -0.19 4.82 14.21
C LEU A 61 -1.71 4.82 14.38
N PRO A 62 -2.23 5.01 15.63
CA PRO A 62 -3.67 5.02 15.88
C PRO A 62 -4.43 5.99 14.97
N MET A 63 -3.91 7.21 14.78
CA MET A 63 -4.52 8.20 13.89
C MET A 63 -4.56 7.73 12.41
N GLY A 64 -3.62 6.90 11.99
CA GLY A 64 -3.63 6.30 10.65
C GLY A 64 -4.76 5.29 10.48
N CYS A 65 -5.07 4.52 11.54
CA CYS A 65 -6.17 3.57 11.56
C CYS A 65 -7.52 4.30 11.54
N GLU A 66 -7.69 5.34 12.35
CA GLU A 66 -8.90 6.15 12.39
C GLU A 66 -9.19 6.83 11.04
N LEU A 67 -8.17 7.41 10.41
CA LEU A 67 -8.30 7.98 9.08
C LEU A 67 -8.69 6.92 8.02
N ALA A 68 -8.10 5.75 8.09
CA ALA A 68 -8.42 4.66 7.18
C ALA A 68 -9.88 4.19 7.39
N ALA A 69 -10.32 4.07 8.64
CA ALA A 69 -11.69 3.70 8.98
C ALA A 69 -12.70 4.73 8.47
N GLY A 70 -12.44 6.04 8.67
CA GLY A 70 -13.31 7.11 8.18
C GLY A 70 -13.44 7.13 6.64
N VAL A 71 -12.33 6.98 5.93
CA VAL A 71 -12.33 6.92 4.47
C VAL A 71 -13.07 5.66 3.99
N MET A 72 -12.82 4.51 4.60
CA MET A 72 -13.48 3.26 4.26
C MET A 72 -14.99 3.33 4.53
N GLY A 73 -15.40 3.86 5.69
CA GLY A 73 -16.81 4.07 6.01
C GLY A 73 -17.53 4.95 4.98
N THR A 74 -16.88 6.02 4.54
CA THR A 74 -17.40 6.89 3.47
C THR A 74 -17.60 6.12 2.17
N GLU A 75 -16.64 5.31 1.74
CA GLU A 75 -16.77 4.51 0.52
C GLU A 75 -17.85 3.44 0.63
N VAL A 76 -18.01 2.81 1.80
CA VAL A 76 -19.11 1.87 2.06
C VAL A 76 -20.47 2.56 1.95
N LEU A 77 -20.63 3.75 2.54
CA LEU A 77 -21.86 4.53 2.40
C LEU A 77 -22.15 4.91 0.95
N LYS A 78 -21.13 5.32 0.19
CA LYS A 78 -21.28 5.61 -1.25
C LYS A 78 -21.76 4.40 -2.04
N LEU A 79 -21.26 3.20 -1.70
CA LEU A 79 -21.70 1.95 -2.32
C LEU A 79 -23.16 1.63 -1.98
N LEU A 80 -23.51 1.67 -0.69
CA LEU A 80 -24.85 1.34 -0.22
C LEU A 80 -25.92 2.32 -0.73
N LEU A 81 -25.59 3.59 -0.79
CA LEU A 81 -26.51 4.64 -1.25
C LEU A 81 -26.45 4.87 -2.75
N ASN A 82 -25.57 4.17 -3.46
CA ASN A 82 -25.31 4.37 -4.89
C ASN A 82 -25.06 5.84 -5.26
N ARG A 83 -24.28 6.56 -4.45
CA ARG A 83 -24.00 8.00 -4.58
C ARG A 83 -22.52 8.31 -4.68
N GLY A 84 -22.19 9.34 -5.46
CA GLY A 84 -20.84 9.88 -5.61
C GLY A 84 -19.92 9.06 -6.51
N PRO A 85 -18.75 9.62 -6.84
CA PRO A 85 -17.77 8.94 -7.69
C PRO A 85 -17.14 7.74 -6.96
N ARG A 86 -16.90 6.67 -7.68
CA ARG A 86 -16.22 5.47 -7.18
C ARG A 86 -14.78 5.45 -7.66
N LEU A 87 -13.87 5.14 -6.76
CA LEU A 87 -12.47 4.94 -7.06
C LEU A 87 -12.16 3.46 -6.97
N VAL A 88 -11.96 2.80 -8.10
CA VAL A 88 -11.77 1.35 -8.19
C VAL A 88 -10.40 1.04 -8.78
N ALA A 89 -9.78 -0.04 -8.34
CA ALA A 89 -8.52 -0.51 -8.92
C ALA A 89 -8.58 -0.58 -10.46
N PRO A 90 -7.55 -0.09 -11.16
CA PRO A 90 -6.18 0.17 -10.71
C PRO A 90 -5.93 1.55 -10.05
N GLU A 91 -6.96 2.32 -9.76
CA GLU A 91 -6.85 3.58 -9.04
C GLU A 91 -6.83 3.35 -7.53
N SER A 92 -6.18 4.26 -6.81
CA SER A 92 -6.12 4.27 -5.35
C SER A 92 -6.02 5.69 -4.83
N ILE A 93 -6.41 5.90 -3.57
CA ILE A 93 -6.26 7.18 -2.90
C ILE A 93 -5.34 7.03 -1.70
N HIS A 94 -4.47 8.01 -1.52
CA HIS A 94 -3.49 8.05 -0.44
C HIS A 94 -3.60 9.38 0.29
N TYR A 95 -3.78 9.32 1.60
CA TYR A 95 -3.84 10.47 2.47
C TYR A 95 -2.76 10.40 3.54
N ASP A 96 -1.98 11.45 3.66
CA ASP A 96 -0.98 11.63 4.70
C ASP A 96 -1.29 12.88 5.53
N ALA A 97 -1.78 12.66 6.76
CA ALA A 97 -2.15 13.73 7.66
C ALA A 97 -0.93 14.53 8.15
N ALA A 98 0.24 13.89 8.28
CA ALA A 98 1.45 14.55 8.76
C ALA A 98 1.96 15.62 7.79
N THR A 99 1.70 15.45 6.49
CA THR A 99 2.12 16.39 5.46
C THR A 99 0.95 17.08 4.75
N TYR A 100 -0.29 16.88 5.23
CA TYR A 100 -1.53 17.42 4.66
C TYR A 100 -1.69 17.13 3.16
N ARG A 101 -1.27 15.93 2.72
CA ARG A 101 -1.27 15.57 1.31
C ARG A 101 -2.28 14.46 1.02
N LEU A 102 -3.08 14.71 0.00
CA LEU A 102 -3.96 13.72 -0.61
C LEU A 102 -3.52 13.51 -2.05
N LYS A 103 -3.29 12.27 -2.43
CA LYS A 103 -2.90 11.91 -3.79
C LYS A 103 -3.71 10.73 -4.29
N LYS A 104 -4.12 10.80 -5.54
CA LYS A 104 -4.57 9.64 -6.29
C LYS A 104 -3.37 8.97 -6.95
N ALA A 105 -3.39 7.66 -7.04
CA ALA A 105 -2.43 6.87 -7.79
C ALA A 105 -3.17 5.99 -8.79
N TRP A 106 -2.53 5.75 -9.91
CA TRP A 106 -3.02 4.88 -10.96
C TRP A 106 -1.91 3.91 -11.35
N ILE A 107 -2.17 2.60 -11.21
CA ILE A 107 -1.23 1.54 -11.56
C ILE A 107 -1.87 0.66 -12.64
N PRO A 108 -1.83 1.10 -13.91
CA PRO A 108 -2.40 0.29 -14.99
C PRO A 108 -1.72 -1.08 -15.02
N TRP A 109 -2.50 -2.12 -15.31
CA TRP A 109 -2.07 -3.53 -15.32
C TRP A 109 -1.54 -4.05 -13.98
N GLY A 110 -1.72 -3.33 -12.86
CA GLY A 110 -1.32 -3.77 -11.53
C GLY A 110 0.13 -4.23 -11.44
N ALA A 111 0.36 -5.45 -10.95
CA ALA A 111 1.70 -6.02 -10.79
C ALA A 111 2.47 -6.27 -12.12
N LYS A 112 1.82 -6.22 -13.27
CA LYS A 112 2.46 -6.33 -14.58
C LYS A 112 3.12 -5.01 -15.00
N ASN A 113 2.74 -3.89 -14.38
CA ASN A 113 3.28 -2.57 -14.66
C ASN A 113 4.81 -2.52 -14.46
N PRO A 114 5.59 -1.99 -15.44
CA PRO A 114 7.04 -1.91 -15.33
C PRO A 114 7.51 -1.05 -14.15
N PHE A 115 6.83 0.04 -13.85
CA PHE A 115 7.16 0.88 -12.68
C PHE A 115 6.88 0.17 -11.36
N PHE A 116 5.84 -0.65 -11.28
CA PHE A 116 5.59 -1.50 -10.11
C PHE A 116 6.74 -2.49 -9.89
N LYS A 117 7.19 -3.14 -10.97
CA LYS A 117 8.33 -4.09 -10.91
C LYS A 117 9.62 -3.40 -10.51
N LEU A 118 9.88 -2.20 -11.02
CA LEU A 118 11.04 -1.40 -10.65
C LEU A 118 11.01 -1.03 -9.18
N LYS A 119 9.89 -0.50 -8.68
CA LYS A 119 9.72 -0.18 -7.24
C LYS A 119 9.92 -1.40 -6.36
N LEU A 120 9.41 -2.55 -6.78
CA LEU A 120 9.59 -3.81 -6.05
C LEU A 120 11.06 -4.22 -5.96
N ARG A 121 11.84 -4.09 -7.05
CA ARG A 121 13.29 -4.35 -7.04
C ARG A 121 14.03 -3.41 -6.09
N VAL A 122 13.76 -2.11 -6.18
CA VAL A 122 14.37 -1.10 -5.30
C VAL A 122 14.05 -1.38 -3.83
N MET A 123 12.79 -1.68 -3.51
CA MET A 123 12.37 -2.01 -2.15
C MET A 123 13.11 -3.24 -1.60
N LYS A 124 13.23 -4.32 -2.40
CA LYS A 124 13.98 -5.53 -2.01
C LYS A 124 15.45 -5.23 -1.73
N ILE A 125 16.11 -4.41 -2.56
CA ILE A 125 17.52 -4.02 -2.37
C ILE A 125 17.67 -3.20 -1.08
N LEU A 126 16.79 -2.23 -0.84
CA LEU A 126 16.83 -1.41 0.36
C LEU A 126 16.65 -2.25 1.63
N MET A 127 15.67 -3.14 1.66
CA MET A 127 15.43 -4.01 2.81
C MET A 127 16.59 -4.99 3.05
N ASN A 128 17.19 -5.54 2.01
CA ASN A 128 18.38 -6.40 2.16
C ASN A 128 19.58 -5.64 2.74
N ARG A 129 19.74 -4.35 2.38
CA ARG A 129 20.79 -3.51 2.97
C ARG A 129 20.53 -3.20 4.45
N LEU A 130 19.29 -2.91 4.82
CA LEU A 130 18.88 -2.66 6.20
C LEU A 130 19.08 -3.91 7.08
N ASN A 131 18.69 -5.08 6.59
CA ASN A 131 18.86 -6.34 7.31
C ASN A 131 20.34 -6.71 7.51
N LYS A 132 21.22 -6.35 6.57
CA LYS A 132 22.69 -6.55 6.76
C LYS A 132 23.24 -5.62 7.83
N LYS A 133 22.77 -4.38 7.94
CA LYS A 133 23.18 -3.44 9.00
C LYS A 133 22.76 -3.91 10.40
N ASN A 134 21.56 -4.46 10.53
CA ASN A 134 21.03 -4.93 11.83
C ASN A 134 21.61 -6.28 12.28
N LYS A 135 22.35 -7.01 11.45
CA LYS A 135 23.06 -8.24 11.83
C LYS A 135 24.48 -8.00 12.35
N VAL A 136 24.95 -6.77 12.36
CA VAL A 136 26.34 -6.38 12.78
C VAL A 136 26.33 -5.70 14.16
N ILE A 137 25.18 -5.69 14.84
CA ILE A 137 25.04 -5.31 16.27
C ILE A 137 24.48 -6.59 16.98
#